data_b7021244f632ac63cc1a658658c26bb8
#
_entry.id   b7021244f632ac63cc1a658658c26bb8
#
_cell.length_a   1.000
_cell.length_b   1.000
_cell.length_c   1.000
_cell.angle_alpha   90.00
_cell.angle_beta   90.00
_cell.angle_gamma   90.00
#
_symmetry.space_group_name_H-M   'P 1'
#
loop_
_entity.id
_entity.type
_entity.pdbx_description
1 polymer ?
#
loop_
_entity_poly.entity_id
_entity_poly.type
_entity_poly.pdbx_seq_one_letter_code
_entity_poly.pdbx_strand_id
1 'polypeptide(L)'
;MGYLVEFDKMLWNEPAKGMRTKAFVSGKQQLILLEFSDGFIEPDWCQKGHAGYVLEGEFSIDYNGIIERYKKGDIIFIPSGEESKHKAILGKGEKATLLLFEIIDP
;
A
#
# COMPACT_ATOMS: atom_id res chain seq x y z
N MET A 1 -7.06 -11.83 -24.48
CA MET A 1 -6.78 -11.19 -23.19
C MET A 1 -5.92 -12.14 -22.35
N GLY A 2 -4.84 -11.66 -21.81
CA GLY A 2 -3.99 -12.44 -20.93
C GLY A 2 -4.32 -12.26 -19.47
N TYR A 3 -3.70 -13.10 -18.67
CA TYR A 3 -3.83 -13.04 -17.20
C TYR A 3 -2.56 -12.51 -16.53
N LEU A 4 -1.58 -12.11 -17.34
CA LEU A 4 -0.33 -11.55 -16.84
C LEU A 4 -0.48 -10.05 -16.62
N VAL A 5 -0.12 -9.58 -15.43
CA VAL A 5 -0.08 -8.15 -15.12
C VAL A 5 1.38 -7.71 -15.16
N GLU A 6 1.69 -6.80 -16.08
CA GLU A 6 3.06 -6.35 -16.31
C GLU A 6 3.23 -4.92 -15.81
N PHE A 7 3.49 -4.77 -14.52
CA PHE A 7 3.66 -3.45 -13.91
C PHE A 7 4.85 -2.68 -14.51
N ASP A 8 5.87 -3.36 -14.97
CA ASP A 8 7.04 -2.72 -15.57
C ASP A 8 6.71 -1.95 -16.85
N LYS A 9 5.59 -2.28 -17.50
CA LYS A 9 5.11 -1.57 -18.69
C LYS A 9 4.16 -0.41 -18.36
N MET A 10 3.84 -0.20 -17.10
CA MET A 10 2.97 0.88 -16.67
C MET A 10 3.78 2.07 -16.20
N LEU A 11 3.20 3.26 -16.34
CA LEU A 11 3.80 4.47 -15.79
C LEU A 11 3.43 4.60 -14.32
N TRP A 12 4.35 5.13 -13.52
CA TRP A 12 4.07 5.49 -12.15
C TRP A 12 3.15 6.71 -12.08
N ASN A 13 2.19 6.67 -11.17
CA ASN A 13 1.46 7.84 -10.71
C ASN A 13 2.06 8.28 -9.39
N GLU A 14 2.08 9.57 -9.13
CA GLU A 14 2.57 10.12 -7.87
C GLU A 14 1.47 10.92 -7.21
N PRO A 15 0.52 10.25 -6.51
CA PRO A 15 -0.60 10.96 -5.87
C PRO A 15 -0.17 11.88 -4.74
N ALA A 16 0.99 11.63 -4.15
CA ALA A 16 1.56 12.48 -3.11
C ALA A 16 3.07 12.35 -3.14
N LYS A 17 3.76 13.36 -2.62
CA LYS A 17 5.23 13.30 -2.50
C LYS A 17 5.62 12.15 -1.58
N GLY A 18 6.48 11.27 -2.06
CA GLY A 18 6.92 10.08 -1.31
C GLY A 18 6.03 8.87 -1.49
N MET A 19 5.04 8.94 -2.37
CA MET A 19 4.16 7.82 -2.66
C MET A 19 3.94 7.70 -4.16
N ARG A 20 4.25 6.54 -4.73
CA ARG A 20 4.02 6.26 -6.15
C ARG A 20 3.21 4.99 -6.30
N THR A 21 2.36 4.93 -7.29
CA THR A 21 1.51 3.78 -7.52
C THR A 21 1.43 3.38 -8.98
N LYS A 22 1.24 2.09 -9.20
CA LYS A 22 0.79 1.52 -10.47
C LYS A 22 -0.39 0.63 -10.14
N ALA A 23 -1.52 0.83 -10.80
CA ALA A 23 -2.74 0.09 -10.48
C ALA A 23 -3.28 -0.65 -11.69
N PHE A 24 -3.68 -1.89 -11.47
CA PHE A 24 -4.38 -2.71 -12.45
C PHE A 24 -5.77 -3.01 -11.91
N VAL A 25 -6.80 -2.61 -12.65
CA VAL A 25 -8.19 -2.75 -12.23
C VAL A 25 -8.91 -3.69 -13.18
N SER A 26 -9.63 -4.66 -12.62
CA SER A 26 -10.49 -5.55 -13.39
C SER A 26 -11.76 -5.81 -12.59
N GLY A 27 -12.90 -5.32 -13.08
CA GLY A 27 -14.17 -5.42 -12.37
C GLY A 27 -14.09 -4.68 -11.03
N LYS A 28 -14.36 -5.42 -9.95
CA LYS A 28 -14.34 -4.87 -8.59
C LYS A 28 -13.03 -5.17 -7.86
N GLN A 29 -12.03 -5.65 -8.58
CA GLN A 29 -10.74 -6.01 -7.99
C GLN A 29 -9.65 -5.11 -8.51
N GLN A 30 -8.68 -4.80 -7.66
CA GLN A 30 -7.52 -4.05 -8.11
C GLN A 30 -6.25 -4.56 -7.43
N LEU A 31 -5.18 -4.55 -8.22
CA LEU A 31 -3.83 -4.77 -7.71
C LEU A 31 -3.10 -3.45 -7.77
N ILE A 32 -2.38 -3.12 -6.70
CA ILE A 32 -1.61 -1.89 -6.64
C ILE A 32 -0.17 -2.22 -6.30
N LEU A 33 0.74 -1.82 -7.17
CA LEU A 33 2.16 -1.77 -6.82
C LEU A 33 2.40 -0.39 -6.22
N LEU A 34 2.79 -0.36 -4.95
CA LEU A 34 2.89 0.86 -4.15
C LEU A 34 4.32 1.03 -3.67
N GLU A 35 4.86 2.21 -3.87
CA GLU A 35 6.20 2.55 -3.39
C GLU A 35 6.12 3.77 -2.48
N PHE A 36 6.56 3.59 -1.25
CA PHE A 36 6.75 4.68 -0.30
C PHE A 36 8.22 5.04 -0.23
N SER A 37 8.49 6.29 0.02
CA SER A 37 9.86 6.77 0.20
C SER A 37 9.95 7.79 1.32
N ASP A 38 11.16 8.14 1.59
CA ASP A 38 11.68 8.99 2.65
C ASP A 38 10.69 9.95 3.30
N GLY A 39 10.37 9.69 4.56
CA GLY A 39 9.56 10.58 5.38
C GLY A 39 8.08 10.64 5.05
N PHE A 40 7.59 9.78 4.17
CA PHE A 40 6.16 9.79 3.85
C PHE A 40 5.33 9.43 5.07
N ILE A 41 4.34 10.26 5.36
CA ILE A 41 3.33 9.99 6.39
C ILE A 41 1.98 10.21 5.73
N GLU A 42 1.14 9.19 5.76
CA GLU A 42 -0.19 9.28 5.19
C GLU A 42 -1.01 10.33 5.91
N PRO A 43 -1.59 11.32 5.19
CA PRO A 43 -2.24 12.45 5.87
C PRO A 43 -3.58 12.11 6.51
N ASP A 44 -4.33 11.18 5.91
CA ASP A 44 -5.67 10.84 6.37
C ASP A 44 -5.76 9.38 6.78
N TRP A 45 -6.64 9.09 7.73
CA TRP A 45 -6.91 7.71 8.12
C TRP A 45 -7.54 6.95 6.96
N CYS A 46 -6.99 5.79 6.64
CA CYS A 46 -7.54 4.90 5.64
C CYS A 46 -8.41 3.84 6.30
N GLN A 47 -9.65 3.71 5.84
CA GLN A 47 -10.57 2.69 6.35
C GLN A 47 -10.76 1.55 5.35
N LYS A 48 -10.03 1.59 4.25
CA LYS A 48 -10.12 0.58 3.20
C LYS A 48 -9.31 -0.64 3.58
N GLY A 49 -9.90 -1.82 3.41
CA GLY A 49 -9.21 -3.08 3.63
C GLY A 49 -8.18 -3.35 2.55
N HIS A 50 -7.07 -3.95 2.96
CA HIS A 50 -6.00 -4.34 2.06
C HIS A 50 -5.49 -5.73 2.43
N ALA A 51 -5.16 -6.51 1.43
CA ALA A 51 -4.29 -7.66 1.61
C ALA A 51 -3.04 -7.38 0.79
N GLY A 52 -1.87 -7.72 1.30
CA GLY A 52 -0.66 -7.38 0.57
C GLY A 52 0.59 -8.07 1.05
N TYR A 53 1.65 -7.78 0.32
CA TYR A 53 2.96 -8.37 0.53
C TYR A 53 4.03 -7.30 0.41
N VAL A 54 4.94 -7.26 1.37
CA VAL A 54 6.07 -6.34 1.33
C VAL A 54 7.18 -6.94 0.47
N LEU A 55 7.38 -6.35 -0.70
CA LEU A 55 8.37 -6.83 -1.67
C LEU A 55 9.78 -6.39 -1.30
N GLU A 56 9.92 -5.17 -0.82
CA GLU A 56 11.22 -4.59 -0.46
C GLU A 56 11.04 -3.56 0.65
N GLY A 57 12.10 -3.40 1.45
CA GLY A 57 12.20 -2.32 2.43
C GLY A 57 11.47 -2.58 3.73
N GLU A 58 11.27 -1.50 4.48
CA GLU A 58 10.63 -1.52 5.79
C GLU A 58 9.83 -0.25 6.00
N PHE A 59 8.74 -0.37 6.72
CA PHE A 59 7.91 0.77 7.11
C PHE A 59 7.02 0.40 8.29
N SER A 60 6.32 1.37 8.82
CA SER A 60 5.37 1.15 9.91
C SER A 60 3.97 1.54 9.50
N ILE A 61 2.99 0.93 10.14
CA ILE A 61 1.59 1.34 10.03
C ILE A 61 1.08 1.67 11.42
N ASP A 62 0.43 2.83 11.52
CA ASP A 62 -0.22 3.27 12.75
C ASP A 62 -1.70 2.88 12.68
N TYR A 63 -2.11 2.00 13.59
CA TYR A 63 -3.50 1.56 13.73
C TYR A 63 -4.14 2.31 14.90
N ASN A 64 -4.29 3.63 14.73
CA ASN A 64 -4.91 4.51 15.73
C ASN A 64 -4.21 4.42 17.10
N GLY A 65 -2.90 4.53 17.09
CA GLY A 65 -2.08 4.53 18.30
C GLY A 65 -1.28 3.25 18.50
N ILE A 66 -1.62 2.17 17.79
CA ILE A 66 -0.85 0.92 17.84
C ILE A 66 -0.02 0.85 16.56
N ILE A 67 1.29 0.84 16.73
CA ILE A 67 2.21 0.86 15.58
C ILE A 67 2.79 -0.52 15.35
N GLU A 68 2.63 -1.03 14.13
CA GLU A 68 3.24 -2.27 13.70
C GLU A 68 4.30 -2.01 12.66
N ARG A 69 5.38 -2.77 12.74
CA ARG A 69 6.51 -2.68 11.83
C ARG A 69 6.45 -3.81 10.82
N TYR A 70 6.65 -3.47 9.55
CA TYR A 70 6.65 -4.43 8.45
C TYR A 70 7.98 -4.36 7.70
N LYS A 71 8.45 -5.52 7.24
CA LYS A 71 9.68 -5.64 6.48
C LYS A 71 9.49 -6.59 5.30
N LYS A 72 10.45 -6.63 4.43
CA LYS A 72 10.46 -7.53 3.27
C LYS A 72 10.04 -8.94 3.66
N GLY A 73 9.07 -9.49 2.93
CA GLY A 73 8.55 -10.83 3.15
C GLY A 73 7.32 -10.89 4.04
N ASP A 74 6.98 -9.80 4.72
CA ASP A 74 5.80 -9.79 5.59
C ASP A 74 4.53 -9.67 4.77
N ILE A 75 3.47 -10.29 5.28
CA ILE A 75 2.12 -10.22 4.71
C ILE A 75 1.30 -9.28 5.55
N ILE A 76 0.54 -8.42 4.87
CA ILE A 76 -0.35 -7.46 5.51
C ILE A 76 -1.78 -7.88 5.23
N PHE A 77 -2.59 -7.91 6.27
CA PHE A 77 -4.03 -8.12 6.12
C PHE A 77 -4.75 -7.15 7.02
N ILE A 78 -5.47 -6.20 6.41
CA ILE A 78 -6.20 -5.16 7.14
C ILE A 78 -7.67 -5.24 6.74
N PRO A 79 -8.58 -5.54 7.69
CA PRO A 79 -10.01 -5.50 7.40
C PRO A 79 -10.47 -4.09 7.09
N SER A 80 -11.54 -3.97 6.30
CA SER A 80 -12.18 -2.68 6.06
C SER A 80 -12.92 -2.21 7.31
N GLY A 81 -13.06 -0.91 7.48
CA GLY A 81 -13.88 -0.30 8.49
C GLY A 81 -13.14 0.64 9.42
N GLU A 82 -13.90 1.37 10.23
CA GLU A 82 -13.40 2.36 11.17
C GLU A 82 -12.49 1.73 12.23
N GLU A 83 -12.80 0.53 12.65
CA GLU A 83 -12.05 -0.15 13.70
C GLU A 83 -10.63 -0.48 13.30
N SER A 84 -10.39 -0.62 12.00
CA SER A 84 -9.07 -0.95 11.45
C SER A 84 -8.45 0.21 10.70
N LYS A 85 -8.89 1.42 10.97
CA LYS A 85 -8.32 2.59 10.28
C LYS A 85 -6.83 2.70 10.55
N HIS A 86 -6.10 3.13 9.54
CA HIS A 86 -4.64 3.07 9.60
C HIS A 86 -4.00 4.15 8.76
N LYS A 87 -2.72 4.40 9.04
CA LYS A 87 -1.85 5.30 8.28
C LYS A 87 -0.47 4.68 8.11
N ALA A 88 0.05 4.72 6.90
CA ALA A 88 1.43 4.36 6.67
C ALA A 88 2.36 5.46 7.18
N ILE A 89 3.45 5.06 7.82
CA ILE A 89 4.44 5.98 8.37
C ILE A 89 5.83 5.48 7.97
N LEU A 90 6.59 6.35 7.33
CA LEU A 90 8.00 6.08 7.04
C LEU A 90 8.87 7.12 7.74
N GLY A 91 9.94 6.64 8.34
CA GLY A 91 10.95 7.50 8.87
C GLY A 91 11.88 8.03 7.78
N LYS A 92 12.74 8.95 8.16
CA LYS A 92 13.74 9.50 7.27
C LYS A 92 14.65 8.40 6.74
N GLY A 93 14.81 8.33 5.43
CA GLY A 93 15.65 7.33 4.77
C GLY A 93 14.99 5.98 4.55
N GLU A 94 13.77 5.79 5.04
CA GLU A 94 13.05 4.53 4.83
C GLU A 94 12.37 4.49 3.47
N LYS A 95 12.33 3.30 2.89
CA LYS A 95 11.61 3.02 1.65
C LYS A 95 10.93 1.67 1.78
N ALA A 96 9.80 1.51 1.11
CA ALA A 96 9.12 0.23 1.05
C ALA A 96 8.37 0.10 -0.26
N THR A 97 8.36 -1.12 -0.81
CA THR A 97 7.59 -1.47 -1.99
C THR A 97 6.64 -2.60 -1.62
N LEU A 98 5.37 -2.39 -1.90
CA LEU A 98 4.32 -3.32 -1.54
C LEU A 98 3.49 -3.69 -2.77
N LEU A 99 2.97 -4.91 -2.75
CA LEU A 99 1.91 -5.30 -3.68
C LEU A 99 0.64 -5.45 -2.85
N LEU A 100 -0.37 -4.65 -3.15
CA LEU A 100 -1.66 -4.68 -2.46
C LEU A 100 -2.74 -5.23 -3.37
N PHE A 101 -3.65 -5.96 -2.76
CA PHE A 101 -4.89 -6.43 -3.38
C PHE A 101 -6.07 -5.81 -2.64
N GLU A 102 -6.97 -5.19 -3.41
CA GLU A 102 -8.16 -4.53 -2.85
C GLU A 102 -9.41 -4.92 -3.60
N ILE A 103 -10.53 -4.93 -2.88
CA ILE A 103 -11.86 -4.96 -3.48
C ILE A 103 -12.32 -3.52 -3.60
N ILE A 104 -12.71 -3.11 -4.79
CA ILE A 104 -13.23 -1.77 -5.03
C ILE A 104 -14.72 -1.79 -4.79
N ASP A 105 -15.16 -1.04 -3.78
CA ASP A 105 -16.58 -0.86 -3.54
C ASP A 105 -17.11 0.27 -4.41
N PRO A 106 -18.31 0.11 -4.97
CA PRO A 106 -18.94 1.15 -5.77
C PRO A 106 -19.34 2.35 -4.92
#